data_400be2e2cc8580704d5e65e4a667f04e
#
_entry.id   400be2e2cc8580704d5e65e4a667f04e
#
_cell.length_a   1.000
_cell.length_b   1.000
_cell.length_c   1.000
_cell.angle_alpha   90.00
_cell.angle_beta   90.00
_cell.angle_gamma   90.00
#
_symmetry.space_group_name_H-M   'P 1'
#
loop_
_entity.id
_entity.type
_entity.pdbx_description
1 polymer ?
#
loop_
_entity_poly.entity_id
_entity_poly.type
_entity_poly.pdbx_seq_one_letter_code
_entity_poly.pdbx_strand_id
1 'polypeptide(L)'
;MRQSLGKHSIKHLFFLLFPLFLFSNEQRILLSGFTIHEHSQDRFDEKYNAFNYGAGYEYNYFNNYNEIYFSTNALIINDSFENPQLSIAFGHHYRFDTGIVDTALGLSGFVGWKKIYTNEDLSRDDGKYGITGGIGPVAMFYYKKLSVSLIYVPGIAYKELDTTGFLFTYFGFKF
;
A
#
# COMPACT_ATOMS: atom_id res chain seq x y z
N MET A 1 -18.66 34.86 -15.93
CA MET A 1 -17.55 34.91 -14.93
C MET A 1 -17.07 33.50 -14.64
N ARG A 2 -15.98 33.05 -15.25
CA ARG A 2 -15.34 31.75 -14.95
C ARG A 2 -14.19 32.04 -14.00
N GLN A 3 -14.31 31.60 -12.76
CA GLN A 3 -13.22 31.67 -11.79
C GLN A 3 -12.16 30.62 -12.14
N SER A 4 -10.94 31.06 -12.32
CA SER A 4 -9.75 30.22 -12.52
C SER A 4 -9.29 29.65 -11.16
N LEU A 5 -9.96 28.63 -10.70
CA LEU A 5 -9.50 27.79 -9.60
C LEU A 5 -8.57 26.71 -10.17
N GLY A 6 -7.28 26.80 -9.92
CA GLY A 6 -6.47 25.64 -10.25
C GLY A 6 -4.95 25.78 -10.22
N LYS A 7 -4.36 26.95 -10.43
CA LYS A 7 -2.90 27.03 -10.57
C LYS A 7 -2.10 27.25 -9.27
N HIS A 8 -2.72 27.74 -8.22
CA HIS A 8 -2.03 28.01 -6.96
C HIS A 8 -2.01 26.82 -5.98
N SER A 9 -2.99 25.94 -6.01
CA SER A 9 -3.08 24.79 -5.08
C SER A 9 -1.98 23.75 -5.26
N ILE A 10 -1.55 23.48 -6.51
CA ILE A 10 -0.53 22.46 -6.79
C ILE A 10 0.86 22.89 -6.29
N LYS A 11 1.17 24.19 -6.39
CA LYS A 11 2.46 24.70 -5.91
C LYS A 11 2.60 24.61 -4.40
N HIS A 12 1.52 24.83 -3.65
CA HIS A 12 1.53 24.72 -2.18
C HIS A 12 1.59 23.27 -1.71
N LEU A 13 0.97 22.33 -2.43
CA LEU A 13 1.08 20.91 -2.13
C LEU A 13 2.53 20.41 -2.33
N PHE A 14 3.21 20.88 -3.37
CA PHE A 14 4.62 20.56 -3.61
C PHE A 14 5.54 21.13 -2.52
N PHE A 15 5.27 22.32 -2.02
CA PHE A 15 6.01 22.96 -0.94
C PHE A 15 5.79 22.29 0.43
N LEU A 16 4.62 21.72 0.67
CA LEU A 16 4.31 20.96 1.89
C LEU A 16 4.93 19.55 1.89
N LEU A 17 5.09 18.95 0.72
CA LEU A 17 5.72 17.63 0.59
C LEU A 17 7.23 17.68 0.52
N PHE A 18 7.80 18.80 0.05
CA PHE A 18 9.25 18.97 -0.13
C PHE A 18 10.08 18.83 1.17
N PRO A 19 9.65 19.36 2.34
CA PRO A 19 10.39 19.14 3.59
C PRO A 19 10.42 17.67 4.03
N LEU A 20 9.39 16.88 3.68
CA LEU A 20 9.36 15.46 3.99
C LEU A 20 10.53 14.71 3.33
N PHE A 21 10.96 15.11 2.14
CA PHE A 21 12.10 14.51 1.44
C PHE A 21 13.46 14.85 2.06
N LEU A 22 13.55 15.95 2.84
CA LEU A 22 14.82 16.39 3.42
C LEU A 22 15.20 15.70 4.73
N PHE A 23 14.27 15.03 5.39
CA PHE A 23 14.47 14.40 6.70
C PHE A 23 14.38 12.87 6.68
N SER A 24 14.36 12.24 5.51
CA SER A 24 14.33 10.80 5.40
C SER A 24 15.69 10.17 5.67
N ASN A 25 15.70 9.21 6.56
CA ASN A 25 16.87 8.38 6.78
C ASN A 25 17.00 7.30 5.70
N GLU A 26 15.88 6.91 5.05
CA GLU A 26 15.89 5.89 4.01
C GLU A 26 14.74 6.05 3.01
N GLN A 27 15.06 5.98 1.73
CA GLN A 27 14.11 6.10 0.62
C GLN A 27 14.20 4.87 -0.28
N ARG A 28 13.06 4.43 -0.79
CA ARG A 28 12.95 3.24 -1.66
C ARG A 28 12.01 3.49 -2.82
N ILE A 29 12.39 3.00 -3.98
CA ILE A 29 11.45 2.76 -5.06
C ILE A 29 10.79 1.42 -4.78
N LEU A 30 9.48 1.36 -4.89
CA LEU A 30 8.70 0.16 -4.70
C LEU A 30 8.25 -0.41 -6.04
N LEU A 31 8.34 -1.71 -6.15
CA LEU A 31 7.71 -2.49 -7.20
C LEU A 31 6.69 -3.39 -6.55
N SER A 32 5.47 -3.37 -7.03
CA SER A 32 4.43 -4.25 -6.55
C SER A 32 4.73 -5.69 -6.97
N GLY A 33 4.31 -6.62 -6.13
CA GLY A 33 4.56 -8.04 -6.29
C GLY A 33 3.28 -8.81 -6.58
N PHE A 34 2.85 -9.59 -5.60
CA PHE A 34 1.68 -10.45 -5.74
C PHE A 34 0.81 -10.43 -4.50
N THR A 35 -0.45 -10.82 -4.70
CA THR A 35 -1.45 -10.96 -3.64
C THR A 35 -1.91 -12.41 -3.58
N ILE A 36 -1.99 -12.93 -2.36
CA ILE A 36 -2.59 -14.24 -2.07
C ILE A 36 -3.86 -13.96 -1.26
N HIS A 37 -4.99 -14.36 -1.79
CA HIS A 37 -6.29 -14.22 -1.12
C HIS A 37 -6.62 -15.46 -0.30
N GLU A 38 -7.39 -15.31 0.77
CA GLU A 38 -7.89 -16.43 1.59
C GLU A 38 -8.81 -17.36 0.79
N HIS A 39 -9.51 -16.82 -0.21
CA HIS A 39 -10.30 -17.58 -1.16
C HIS A 39 -9.74 -17.46 -2.57
N SER A 40 -9.84 -18.51 -3.35
CA SER A 40 -9.30 -18.55 -4.73
C SER A 40 -10.14 -17.79 -5.76
N GLN A 41 -11.40 -17.58 -5.45
CA GLN A 41 -12.38 -16.90 -6.30
C GLN A 41 -12.98 -15.71 -5.57
N ASP A 42 -13.35 -14.71 -6.33
CA ASP A 42 -14.10 -13.57 -5.83
C ASP A 42 -15.60 -13.87 -5.73
N ARG A 43 -16.37 -12.89 -5.33
CA ARG A 43 -17.82 -12.97 -5.23
C ARG A 43 -18.57 -13.19 -6.57
N PHE A 44 -17.89 -13.04 -7.69
CA PHE A 44 -18.42 -13.26 -9.05
C PHE A 44 -17.99 -14.60 -9.63
N ASP A 45 -17.48 -15.52 -8.79
CA ASP A 45 -16.90 -16.81 -9.17
C ASP A 45 -15.71 -16.72 -10.13
N GLU A 46 -15.09 -15.53 -10.23
CA GLU A 46 -13.89 -15.31 -11.02
C GLU A 46 -12.61 -15.43 -10.17
N LYS A 47 -11.54 -15.92 -10.78
CA LYS A 47 -10.25 -16.00 -10.10
C LYS A 47 -9.67 -14.61 -9.87
N TYR A 48 -9.12 -14.41 -8.68
CA TYR A 48 -8.31 -13.22 -8.42
C TYR A 48 -7.03 -13.23 -9.26
N ASN A 49 -6.66 -12.08 -9.78
CA ASN A 49 -5.33 -11.89 -10.33
C ASN A 49 -4.32 -11.83 -9.17
N ALA A 50 -3.38 -12.77 -9.16
CA ALA A 50 -2.34 -12.81 -8.14
C ALA A 50 -1.23 -11.75 -8.38
N PHE A 51 -1.04 -11.30 -9.62
CA PHE A 51 0.01 -10.33 -9.96
C PHE A 51 -0.55 -8.91 -9.98
N ASN A 52 -0.06 -8.09 -9.06
CA ASN A 52 -0.44 -6.68 -8.93
C ASN A 52 0.68 -5.82 -9.50
N TYR A 53 0.64 -5.56 -10.81
CA TYR A 53 1.65 -4.71 -11.45
C TYR A 53 1.55 -3.28 -10.96
N GLY A 54 2.67 -2.69 -10.61
CA GLY A 54 2.70 -1.30 -10.22
C GLY A 54 4.02 -0.86 -9.63
N ALA A 55 4.07 0.40 -9.31
CA ALA A 55 5.24 1.03 -8.72
C ALA A 55 4.85 2.05 -7.66
N GLY A 56 5.79 2.41 -6.82
CA GLY A 56 5.58 3.38 -5.79
C GLY A 56 6.88 3.89 -5.18
N TYR A 57 6.68 4.59 -4.10
CA TYR A 57 7.75 5.21 -3.36
C TYR A 57 7.52 5.05 -1.87
N GLU A 58 8.57 4.69 -1.14
CA GLU A 58 8.57 4.55 0.30
C GLU A 58 9.59 5.46 0.94
N TYR A 59 9.20 5.99 2.06
CA TYR A 59 9.93 6.91 2.87
C TYR A 59 9.94 6.42 4.31
N ASN A 60 11.13 6.13 4.86
CA ASN A 60 11.30 5.61 6.21
C ASN A 60 11.98 6.66 7.09
N TYR A 61 11.35 6.95 8.22
CA TYR A 61 11.87 7.82 9.25
C TYR A 61 12.26 6.99 10.47
N PHE A 62 13.55 6.90 10.77
CA PHE A 62 14.08 6.15 11.90
C PHE A 62 14.22 7.01 13.15
N ASN A 63 14.07 6.40 14.32
CA ASN A 63 14.47 7.00 15.58
C ASN A 63 16.01 7.03 15.71
N ASN A 64 16.49 7.64 16.78
CA ASN A 64 17.94 7.80 17.04
C ASN A 64 18.69 6.46 17.18
N TYR A 65 18.00 5.36 17.44
CA TYR A 65 18.59 4.03 17.64
C TYR A 65 18.42 3.11 16.41
N ASN A 66 17.77 3.58 15.36
CA ASN A 66 17.46 2.81 14.13
C ASN A 66 16.66 1.52 14.34
N GLU A 67 16.08 1.32 15.53
CA GLU A 67 15.28 0.14 15.85
C GLU A 67 13.80 0.35 15.54
N ILE A 68 13.29 1.54 15.89
CA ILE A 68 11.90 1.90 15.63
C ILE A 68 11.87 2.90 14.48
N TYR A 69 10.98 2.66 13.53
CA TYR A 69 10.78 3.60 12.44
C TYR A 69 9.33 3.69 11.99
N PHE A 70 9.00 4.83 11.42
CA PHE A 70 7.75 5.07 10.72
C PHE A 70 8.00 5.01 9.22
N SER A 71 7.11 4.36 8.50
CA SER A 71 7.12 4.36 7.05
C SER A 71 5.90 5.08 6.50
N THR A 72 6.09 5.74 5.37
CA THR A 72 5.01 6.24 4.52
C THR A 72 5.29 5.77 3.12
N ASN A 73 4.32 5.21 2.44
CA ASN A 73 4.47 4.86 1.04
C ASN A 73 3.24 5.27 0.22
N ALA A 74 3.49 5.46 -1.08
CA ALA A 74 2.47 5.67 -2.08
C ALA A 74 2.69 4.67 -3.21
N LEU A 75 1.63 3.98 -3.63
CA LEU A 75 1.63 2.94 -4.65
C LEU A 75 0.54 3.20 -5.68
N ILE A 76 0.89 3.05 -6.95
CA ILE A 76 -0.06 2.93 -8.07
C ILE A 76 0.09 1.51 -8.59
N ILE A 77 -0.95 0.72 -8.47
CA ILE A 77 -0.96 -0.70 -8.82
C ILE A 77 -2.25 -1.06 -9.56
N ASN A 78 -2.24 -2.19 -10.24
CA ASN A 78 -3.48 -2.88 -10.58
C ASN A 78 -3.86 -3.78 -9.40
N ASP A 79 -5.11 -3.69 -8.95
CA ASP A 79 -5.61 -4.57 -7.89
C ASP A 79 -5.87 -5.99 -8.40
N SER A 80 -6.32 -6.88 -7.52
CA SER A 80 -6.59 -8.27 -7.87
C SER A 80 -7.78 -8.48 -8.80
N PHE A 81 -8.53 -7.43 -9.10
CA PHE A 81 -9.59 -7.37 -10.12
C PHE A 81 -9.12 -6.71 -11.43
N GLU A 82 -7.80 -6.45 -11.55
CA GLU A 82 -7.17 -5.77 -12.69
C GLU A 82 -7.55 -4.29 -12.86
N ASN A 83 -8.09 -3.68 -11.80
CA ASN A 83 -8.44 -2.26 -11.84
C ASN A 83 -7.31 -1.39 -11.27
N PRO A 84 -7.11 -0.19 -11.83
CA PRO A 84 -6.15 0.76 -11.27
C PRO A 84 -6.52 1.16 -9.83
N GLN A 85 -5.52 1.13 -8.96
CA GLN A 85 -5.62 1.53 -7.57
C GLN A 85 -4.49 2.49 -7.23
N LEU A 86 -4.83 3.58 -6.57
CA LEU A 86 -3.86 4.44 -5.88
C LEU A 86 -4.00 4.21 -4.38
N SER A 87 -2.90 3.97 -3.68
CA SER A 87 -2.90 3.82 -2.23
C SER A 87 -1.78 4.59 -1.56
N ILE A 88 -2.06 5.05 -0.34
CA ILE A 88 -1.09 5.64 0.58
C ILE A 88 -1.14 4.80 1.85
N ALA A 89 0.02 4.36 2.33
CA ALA A 89 0.11 3.59 3.56
C ALA A 89 1.04 4.26 4.57
N PHE A 90 0.77 3.98 5.83
CA PHE A 90 1.55 4.41 6.98
C PHE A 90 1.82 3.20 7.84
N GLY A 91 3.07 3.04 8.28
CA GLY A 91 3.48 1.92 9.10
C GLY A 91 4.32 2.35 10.28
N HIS A 92 4.24 1.55 11.33
CA HIS A 92 5.09 1.63 12.51
C HIS A 92 5.75 0.27 12.72
N HIS A 93 7.08 0.24 12.76
CA HIS A 93 7.88 -0.98 12.67
C HIS A 93 8.97 -1.01 13.71
N TYR A 94 9.29 -2.22 14.16
CA TYR A 94 10.48 -2.51 14.95
C TYR A 94 11.43 -3.36 14.11
N ARG A 95 12.70 -2.92 13.97
CA ARG A 95 13.73 -3.57 13.17
C ARG A 95 14.69 -4.35 14.05
N PHE A 96 15.00 -5.56 13.63
CA PHE A 96 15.96 -6.46 14.25
C PHE A 96 17.13 -6.67 13.30
N ASP A 97 18.33 -6.48 13.79
CA ASP A 97 19.54 -6.92 13.10
C ASP A 97 19.72 -8.42 13.33
N THR A 98 19.63 -9.19 12.28
CA THR A 98 19.85 -10.65 12.32
C THR A 98 21.15 -11.07 11.62
N GLY A 99 22.00 -10.11 11.28
CA GLY A 99 23.32 -10.28 10.69
C GLY A 99 23.31 -10.26 9.17
N ILE A 100 22.70 -11.25 8.50
CA ILE A 100 22.69 -11.33 7.03
C ILE A 100 21.49 -10.61 6.42
N VAL A 101 20.32 -10.78 7.01
CA VAL A 101 19.05 -10.21 6.56
C VAL A 101 18.40 -9.50 7.75
N ASP A 102 18.35 -8.19 7.74
CA ASP A 102 17.61 -7.47 8.75
C ASP A 102 16.11 -7.71 8.57
N THR A 103 15.42 -7.87 9.67
CA THR A 103 13.97 -8.12 9.69
C THR A 103 13.27 -7.00 10.42
N ALA A 104 12.13 -6.54 9.93
CA ALA A 104 11.26 -5.66 10.69
C ALA A 104 9.84 -6.23 10.79
N LEU A 105 9.24 -6.04 11.95
CA LEU A 105 7.86 -6.40 12.22
C LEU A 105 7.09 -5.17 12.67
N GLY A 106 5.83 -5.07 12.28
CA GLY A 106 5.03 -3.90 12.64
C GLY A 106 3.58 -4.00 12.25
N LEU A 107 2.93 -2.85 12.30
CA LEU A 107 1.57 -2.63 11.81
C LEU A 107 1.60 -1.60 10.70
N SER A 108 0.85 -1.84 9.66
CA SER A 108 0.65 -0.88 8.57
C SER A 108 -0.82 -0.71 8.27
N GLY A 109 -1.23 0.55 8.10
CA GLY A 109 -2.56 0.90 7.63
C GLY A 109 -2.46 1.61 6.28
N PHE A 110 -3.45 1.42 5.43
CA PHE A 110 -3.52 2.09 4.13
C PHE A 110 -4.89 2.70 3.87
N VAL A 111 -4.88 3.72 3.06
CA VAL A 111 -6.07 4.29 2.43
C VAL A 111 -5.83 4.27 0.92
N GLY A 112 -6.80 3.78 0.18
CA GLY A 112 -6.69 3.65 -1.26
C GLY A 112 -7.95 4.10 -1.99
N TRP A 113 -7.77 4.57 -3.22
CA TRP A 113 -8.84 4.83 -4.15
C TRP A 113 -8.81 3.74 -5.22
N LYS A 114 -9.88 2.96 -5.28
CA LYS A 114 -10.02 1.81 -6.18
C LYS A 114 -11.48 1.53 -6.52
N LYS A 115 -11.71 0.60 -7.43
CA LYS A 115 -13.05 0.09 -7.72
C LYS A 115 -13.55 -0.77 -6.55
N ILE A 116 -14.72 -0.46 -6.03
CA ILE A 116 -15.38 -1.13 -4.91
C ILE A 116 -16.64 -1.79 -5.42
N TYR A 117 -16.93 -2.98 -4.91
CA TYR A 117 -18.10 -3.77 -5.27
C TYR A 117 -19.00 -3.91 -4.05
N THR A 118 -20.30 -3.72 -4.28
CA THR A 118 -21.37 -3.90 -3.28
C THR A 118 -22.13 -5.20 -3.53
N ASN A 119 -22.99 -5.61 -2.60
CA ASN A 119 -23.83 -6.81 -2.78
C ASN A 119 -24.85 -6.69 -3.92
N GLU A 120 -25.10 -5.48 -4.41
CA GLU A 120 -26.00 -5.23 -5.52
C GLU A 120 -25.33 -5.39 -6.90
N ASP A 121 -23.99 -5.36 -6.95
CA ASP A 121 -23.25 -5.49 -8.19
C ASP A 121 -23.28 -6.96 -8.66
N LEU A 122 -23.65 -7.17 -9.92
CA LEU A 122 -23.80 -8.50 -10.53
C LEU A 122 -22.56 -8.95 -11.30
N SER A 123 -21.65 -8.01 -11.60
CA SER A 123 -20.44 -8.26 -12.37
C SER A 123 -19.29 -7.33 -11.94
N ARG A 124 -18.07 -7.64 -12.36
CA ARG A 124 -16.91 -6.76 -12.18
C ARG A 124 -17.04 -5.41 -12.86
N ASP A 125 -17.95 -5.26 -13.83
CA ASP A 125 -18.15 -3.98 -14.52
C ASP A 125 -19.00 -3.00 -13.71
N ASP A 126 -19.86 -3.49 -12.82
CA ASP A 126 -20.83 -2.68 -12.07
C ASP A 126 -20.19 -1.87 -10.93
N GLY A 127 -19.02 -2.25 -10.43
CA GLY A 127 -18.36 -1.60 -9.32
C GLY A 127 -18.05 -0.12 -9.56
N LYS A 128 -18.03 0.67 -8.48
CA LYS A 128 -17.79 2.12 -8.50
C LYS A 128 -16.47 2.46 -7.80
N TYR A 129 -15.77 3.46 -8.33
CA TYR A 129 -14.57 3.95 -7.67
C TYR A 129 -14.90 4.66 -6.36
N GLY A 130 -14.18 4.31 -5.31
CA GLY A 130 -14.38 4.85 -3.97
C GLY A 130 -13.12 4.72 -3.12
N ILE A 131 -13.23 5.23 -1.90
CA ILE A 131 -12.15 5.15 -0.91
C ILE A 131 -12.32 3.86 -0.12
N THR A 132 -11.23 3.12 0.02
CA THR A 132 -11.12 1.93 0.86
C THR A 132 -9.90 2.03 1.74
N GLY A 133 -9.79 1.17 2.73
CA GLY A 133 -8.62 1.11 3.59
C GLY A 133 -8.59 -0.16 4.40
N GLY A 134 -7.47 -0.40 5.01
CA GLY A 134 -7.25 -1.54 5.87
C GLY A 134 -6.06 -1.33 6.79
N ILE A 135 -5.96 -2.19 7.78
CA ILE A 135 -4.82 -2.26 8.69
C ILE A 135 -4.45 -3.71 8.91
N GLY A 136 -3.16 -3.98 9.00
CA GLY A 136 -2.70 -5.33 9.25
C GLY A 136 -1.24 -5.41 9.69
N PRO A 137 -0.82 -6.57 10.18
CA PRO A 137 0.57 -6.84 10.49
C PRO A 137 1.40 -6.85 9.21
N VAL A 138 2.64 -6.42 9.36
CA VAL A 138 3.64 -6.39 8.29
C VAL A 138 4.94 -7.01 8.77
N ALA A 139 5.54 -7.82 7.90
CA ALA A 139 6.91 -8.31 8.03
C ALA A 139 7.73 -7.81 6.85
N MET A 140 8.91 -7.29 7.13
CA MET A 140 9.83 -6.78 6.12
C MET A 140 11.19 -7.42 6.29
N PHE A 141 11.81 -7.76 5.16
CA PHE A 141 13.13 -8.37 5.09
C PHE A 141 14.03 -7.49 4.24
N TYR A 142 15.20 -7.16 4.77
CA TYR A 142 16.15 -6.26 4.14
C TYR A 142 17.48 -6.97 3.87
N TYR A 143 17.91 -6.96 2.63
CA TYR A 143 19.22 -7.45 2.24
C TYR A 143 19.93 -6.41 1.39
N LYS A 144 20.94 -5.75 1.97
CA LYS A 144 21.64 -4.62 1.33
C LYS A 144 20.66 -3.51 0.93
N LYS A 145 20.51 -3.26 -0.38
CA LYS A 145 19.60 -2.26 -0.94
C LYS A 145 18.19 -2.81 -1.24
N LEU A 146 18.00 -4.10 -1.16
CA LEU A 146 16.74 -4.77 -1.48
C LEU A 146 15.88 -4.95 -0.24
N SER A 147 14.57 -4.90 -0.40
CA SER A 147 13.61 -5.31 0.61
C SER A 147 12.47 -6.10 0.00
N VAL A 148 11.89 -6.96 0.82
CA VAL A 148 10.63 -7.65 0.55
C VAL A 148 9.70 -7.36 1.71
N SER A 149 8.50 -6.92 1.43
CA SER A 149 7.48 -6.63 2.42
C SER A 149 6.28 -7.53 2.22
N LEU A 150 5.80 -8.09 3.32
CA LEU A 150 4.61 -8.95 3.40
C LEU A 150 3.61 -8.28 4.32
N ILE A 151 2.45 -7.91 3.81
CA ILE A 151 1.37 -7.28 4.57
C ILE A 151 0.16 -8.21 4.53
N TYR A 152 -0.32 -8.63 5.69
CA TYR A 152 -1.58 -9.34 5.78
C TYR A 152 -2.69 -8.37 6.14
N VAL A 153 -3.72 -8.30 5.33
CA VAL A 153 -4.92 -7.51 5.57
C VAL A 153 -6.07 -8.49 5.83
N PRO A 154 -6.62 -8.54 7.06
CA PRO A 154 -7.73 -9.43 7.36
C PRO A 154 -8.98 -9.05 6.57
N GLY A 155 -9.76 -10.03 6.20
CA GLY A 155 -11.09 -9.85 5.63
C GLY A 155 -12.02 -9.20 6.65
N ILE A 156 -12.93 -8.37 6.19
CA ILE A 156 -13.94 -7.71 7.01
C ILE A 156 -15.31 -7.97 6.41
N ALA A 157 -16.20 -8.61 7.18
CA ALA A 157 -17.60 -8.70 6.87
C ALA A 157 -18.37 -7.67 7.70
N TYR A 158 -18.80 -6.58 7.09
CA TYR A 158 -19.57 -5.55 7.76
C TYR A 158 -20.66 -5.00 6.84
N LYS A 159 -21.93 -5.25 7.19
CA LYS A 159 -23.12 -4.85 6.41
C LYS A 159 -23.04 -5.36 4.96
N GLU A 160 -22.92 -4.43 4.01
CA GLU A 160 -22.86 -4.70 2.57
C GLU A 160 -21.42 -4.92 2.06
N LEU A 161 -20.41 -4.69 2.92
CA LEU A 161 -19.01 -4.91 2.62
C LEU A 161 -18.60 -6.31 3.11
N ASP A 162 -18.34 -7.19 2.18
CA ASP A 162 -17.69 -8.48 2.43
C ASP A 162 -16.38 -8.51 1.66
N THR A 163 -15.26 -8.34 2.41
CA THR A 163 -13.93 -8.33 1.82
C THR A 163 -13.16 -9.55 2.29
N THR A 164 -12.63 -10.29 1.35
CA THR A 164 -11.72 -11.41 1.61
C THR A 164 -10.38 -10.90 2.14
N GLY A 165 -9.86 -11.56 3.16
CA GLY A 165 -8.51 -11.29 3.65
C GLY A 165 -7.45 -11.66 2.61
N PHE A 166 -6.33 -10.96 2.64
CA PHE A 166 -5.25 -11.19 1.69
C PHE A 166 -3.87 -10.90 2.27
N LEU A 167 -2.87 -11.60 1.73
CA LEU A 167 -1.46 -11.30 1.93
C LEU A 167 -0.94 -10.58 0.68
N PHE A 168 -0.45 -9.37 0.84
CA PHE A 168 0.13 -8.55 -0.21
C PHE A 168 1.64 -8.47 -0.08
N THR A 169 2.34 -8.61 -1.20
CA THR A 169 3.81 -8.54 -1.28
C THR A 169 4.23 -7.41 -2.18
N TYR A 170 5.25 -6.66 -1.76
CA TYR A 170 5.94 -5.71 -2.63
C TYR A 170 7.45 -5.74 -2.37
N PHE A 171 8.21 -5.30 -3.39
CA PHE A 171 9.65 -5.25 -3.38
C PHE A 171 10.12 -3.80 -3.31
N GLY A 172 11.18 -3.53 -2.56
CA GLY A 172 11.76 -2.20 -2.45
C GLY A 172 13.22 -2.18 -2.84
N PHE A 173 13.65 -1.09 -3.46
CA PHE A 173 15.05 -0.82 -3.78
C PHE A 173 15.46 0.54 -3.19
N LYS A 174 16.42 0.50 -2.25
CA LYS A 174 17.01 1.68 -1.62
C LYS A 174 18.06 2.32 -2.53
N PHE A 175 18.00 3.62 -2.70
CA PHE A 175 18.94 4.40 -3.52
C PHE A 175 19.67 5.49 -2.72
#